data_4240825d29ab27b1ad23eed3bffb5983
#
_entry.id   4240825d29ab27b1ad23eed3bffb5983
#
_cell.length_a   1.000
_cell.length_b   1.000
_cell.length_c   1.000
_cell.angle_alpha   90.00
_cell.angle_beta   90.00
_cell.angle_gamma   90.00
#
_symmetry.space_group_name_H-M   'P 1'
#
loop_
_entity.id
_entity.type
_entity.pdbx_description
1 polymer ?
#
loop_
_entity_poly.entity_id
_entity_poly.type
_entity_poly.pdbx_seq_one_letter_code
_entity_poly.pdbx_strand_id
1 'polypeptide(L)'
;MQGAAAIAAQVSAPAILVPSAAHSSGPHASSLRGGEILPDPAFSLLHPTAPSSIGVRPHREGGVCLRLEDEPIASAFGPKFLIHNYGHGGAGITLSFGCASVVADQVEALSKDMRRTRTKQRVAVIGSGVIGLTVAAELRRRWARLPITIYAKELDVRKTTSFKAAGQFEPSGIYEEYETPEQKAVLADYVRRSRNRIVELYHAASWNHYGIALRRNYTLDHDMRVFDAFTPEDVVPQPRKGDLPFRMLNAAGREYRTWLINPTIMLPRLVTDLKRHGVRFRTRMFENREAFRELKENIIINCTGYGAKALMDDQQMIARRGHLVLLRKTHPKQFYFFSGGCANHRMMYVFCRQGDIVVGGTVQHGKDNENKLPADDAVFRRICDNAANVFAGRPADCKW
;
A
#
# COMPACT_ATOMS: atom_id res chain seq x y z
N MET A 1 -23.99 47.13 13.05
CA MET A 1 -25.00 46.84 12.01
C MET A 1 -24.35 46.05 10.91
N GLN A 2 -24.95 44.90 10.62
CA GLN A 2 -24.80 44.01 9.44
C GLN A 2 -23.36 43.56 9.13
N GLY A 3 -22.89 42.33 9.28
CA GLY A 3 -23.57 41.03 9.00
C GLY A 3 -23.27 40.59 7.55
N ALA A 4 -22.08 39.95 7.31
CA ALA A 4 -21.83 39.24 6.08
C ALA A 4 -21.47 37.78 6.42
N ALA A 5 -22.46 36.92 6.32
CA ALA A 5 -22.31 35.49 6.41
C ALA A 5 -21.68 34.98 5.12
N ALA A 6 -20.53 34.30 5.24
CA ALA A 6 -19.92 33.56 4.14
C ALA A 6 -20.62 32.23 3.99
N ILE A 7 -21.30 32.03 2.87
CA ILE A 7 -21.92 30.76 2.47
C ILE A 7 -20.80 29.82 2.01
N ALA A 8 -20.54 28.80 2.82
CA ALA A 8 -19.72 27.67 2.40
C ALA A 8 -20.54 26.78 1.45
N ALA A 9 -20.22 26.79 0.18
CA ALA A 9 -20.79 25.86 -0.79
C ALA A 9 -20.20 24.46 -0.53
N GLN A 10 -21.01 23.61 0.08
CA GLN A 10 -20.76 22.18 0.13
C GLN A 10 -20.98 21.60 -1.27
N VAL A 11 -19.89 21.27 -1.95
CA VAL A 11 -19.96 20.41 -3.13
C VAL A 11 -20.14 18.98 -2.66
N SER A 12 -21.36 18.51 -2.59
CA SER A 12 -21.69 17.12 -2.35
C SER A 12 -21.29 16.30 -3.58
N ALA A 13 -20.30 15.42 -3.44
CA ALA A 13 -20.02 14.41 -4.44
C ALA A 13 -21.23 13.45 -4.56
N PRO A 14 -21.62 13.05 -5.78
CA PRO A 14 -22.73 12.13 -5.95
C PRO A 14 -22.41 10.79 -5.28
N ALA A 15 -23.30 10.33 -4.41
CA ALA A 15 -23.27 9.00 -3.86
C ALA A 15 -23.47 7.99 -5.00
N ILE A 16 -22.45 7.19 -5.27
CA ILE A 16 -22.58 6.08 -6.22
C ILE A 16 -23.40 5.00 -5.53
N LEU A 17 -24.67 4.89 -5.92
CA LEU A 17 -25.56 3.80 -5.55
C LEU A 17 -24.94 2.48 -6.04
N VAL A 18 -24.36 1.73 -5.12
CA VAL A 18 -24.14 0.30 -5.30
C VAL A 18 -25.54 -0.34 -5.11
N PRO A 19 -26.07 -1.14 -6.05
CA PRO A 19 -27.37 -1.73 -5.88
C PRO A 19 -27.39 -2.58 -4.61
N SER A 20 -28.25 -2.22 -3.66
CA SER A 20 -28.54 -2.97 -2.45
C SER A 20 -29.23 -4.26 -2.88
N ALA A 21 -28.60 -5.40 -2.67
CA ALA A 21 -29.28 -6.69 -2.79
C ALA A 21 -30.24 -6.83 -1.62
N ALA A 22 -31.52 -6.99 -1.94
CA ALA A 22 -32.59 -7.20 -0.98
C ALA A 22 -32.29 -8.38 -0.05
N HIS A 23 -32.47 -8.18 1.24
CA HIS A 23 -32.38 -9.21 2.28
C HIS A 23 -33.53 -10.20 2.13
N SER A 24 -33.23 -11.44 1.74
CA SER A 24 -34.11 -12.58 1.96
C SER A 24 -33.52 -13.43 3.09
N SER A 25 -34.20 -13.46 4.20
CA SER A 25 -33.88 -14.27 5.38
C SER A 25 -34.27 -15.72 5.17
N GLY A 26 -33.30 -16.65 5.18
CA GLY A 26 -33.47 -18.09 5.28
C GLY A 26 -32.12 -18.78 5.51
N PRO A 27 -32.06 -19.86 6.32
CA PRO A 27 -30.81 -20.51 6.68
C PRO A 27 -30.40 -21.54 5.61
N HIS A 28 -30.07 -21.08 4.42
CA HIS A 28 -29.27 -21.85 3.46
C HIS A 28 -27.98 -21.08 3.23
N ALA A 29 -26.83 -21.71 3.55
CA ALA A 29 -25.53 -21.20 3.18
C ALA A 29 -25.55 -20.95 1.66
N SER A 30 -25.67 -19.70 1.26
CA SER A 30 -25.68 -19.32 -0.14
C SER A 30 -24.32 -19.66 -0.72
N SER A 31 -24.29 -20.59 -1.68
CA SER A 31 -23.05 -20.95 -2.38
C SER A 31 -22.47 -19.71 -3.02
N LEU A 32 -21.24 -19.32 -2.63
CA LEU A 32 -20.46 -18.27 -3.31
C LEU A 32 -20.09 -18.71 -4.74
N ARG A 33 -20.30 -19.98 -5.06
CA ARG A 33 -19.97 -20.57 -6.35
C ARG A 33 -20.82 -20.01 -7.49
N GLY A 34 -22.04 -19.55 -7.24
CA GLY A 34 -22.91 -18.99 -8.30
C GLY A 34 -22.90 -19.79 -9.61
N GLY A 35 -22.57 -21.09 -9.54
CA GLY A 35 -22.35 -21.98 -10.70
C GLY A 35 -20.94 -21.91 -11.33
N GLU A 36 -20.09 -20.96 -10.98
CA GLU A 36 -18.76 -20.80 -11.58
C GLU A 36 -17.65 -21.32 -10.64
N ILE A 37 -16.81 -22.23 -11.15
CA ILE A 37 -15.59 -22.69 -10.48
C ILE A 37 -14.43 -21.86 -11.04
N LEU A 38 -13.66 -21.23 -10.14
CA LEU A 38 -12.45 -20.50 -10.49
C LEU A 38 -11.27 -21.45 -10.68
N PRO A 39 -10.40 -21.19 -11.67
CA PRO A 39 -9.24 -22.02 -11.93
C PRO A 39 -8.17 -21.80 -10.86
N ASP A 40 -7.66 -22.91 -10.32
CA ASP A 40 -6.54 -22.91 -9.40
C ASP A 40 -5.26 -22.41 -10.09
N PRO A 41 -4.30 -21.82 -9.35
CA PRO A 41 -2.98 -21.53 -9.90
C PRO A 41 -2.20 -22.81 -10.21
N ALA A 42 -1.39 -22.77 -11.26
CA ALA A 42 -0.44 -23.83 -11.55
C ALA A 42 0.86 -23.61 -10.74
N PHE A 43 0.89 -24.10 -9.50
CA PHE A 43 1.97 -23.82 -8.54
C PHE A 43 3.37 -24.31 -8.98
N SER A 44 3.45 -25.21 -9.95
CA SER A 44 4.71 -25.67 -10.57
C SER A 44 5.21 -24.74 -11.69
N LEU A 45 4.39 -23.83 -12.20
CA LEU A 45 4.73 -22.98 -13.33
C LEU A 45 5.19 -21.58 -12.85
N LEU A 46 6.47 -21.47 -12.54
CA LEU A 46 7.10 -20.23 -12.13
C LEU A 46 7.09 -19.20 -13.26
N HIS A 47 7.12 -17.91 -12.89
CA HIS A 47 7.26 -16.80 -13.84
C HIS A 47 8.64 -16.89 -14.53
N PRO A 48 8.72 -16.82 -15.88
CA PRO A 48 9.94 -17.18 -16.62
C PRO A 48 11.14 -16.26 -16.36
N THR A 49 10.90 -14.98 -16.06
CA THR A 49 11.97 -13.98 -15.89
C THR A 49 12.14 -13.50 -14.45
N ALA A 50 11.14 -13.71 -13.61
CA ALA A 50 11.13 -13.24 -12.22
C ALA A 50 10.41 -14.23 -11.29
N PRO A 51 10.98 -15.44 -11.07
CA PRO A 51 10.27 -16.51 -10.34
C PRO A 51 10.10 -16.22 -8.84
N SER A 52 10.89 -15.33 -8.28
CA SER A 52 10.88 -15.01 -6.85
C SER A 52 11.26 -13.56 -6.57
N SER A 53 10.85 -13.07 -5.42
CA SER A 53 11.15 -11.72 -4.98
C SER A 53 11.33 -11.67 -3.46
N ILE A 54 12.28 -10.84 -3.02
CA ILE A 54 12.57 -10.59 -1.61
C ILE A 54 12.47 -9.09 -1.38
N GLY A 55 11.73 -8.68 -0.36
CA GLY A 55 11.63 -7.27 0.04
C GLY A 55 11.67 -7.10 1.55
N VAL A 56 12.17 -5.96 1.99
CA VAL A 56 12.19 -5.57 3.41
C VAL A 56 11.10 -4.55 3.66
N ARG A 57 10.04 -4.96 4.38
CA ARG A 57 8.96 -4.07 4.78
C ARG A 57 9.46 -3.12 5.86
N PRO A 58 9.33 -1.80 5.69
CA PRO A 58 9.74 -0.81 6.66
C PRO A 58 8.69 -0.71 7.77
N HIS A 59 8.71 -1.64 8.70
CA HIS A 59 7.78 -1.63 9.83
C HIS A 59 8.26 -0.66 10.90
N ARG A 60 7.31 0.03 11.53
CA ARG A 60 7.60 0.90 12.67
C ARG A 60 6.66 0.55 13.82
N GLU A 61 7.22 0.29 14.99
CA GLU A 61 6.44 0.16 16.21
C GLU A 61 5.74 1.48 16.53
N GLY A 62 4.50 1.39 17.02
CA GLY A 62 3.64 2.55 17.23
C GLY A 62 3.05 3.17 15.96
N GLY A 63 3.19 2.50 14.81
CA GLY A 63 2.54 2.88 13.56
C GLY A 63 3.34 3.85 12.68
N VAL A 64 2.65 4.40 11.67
CA VAL A 64 3.26 5.30 10.69
C VAL A 64 3.74 6.58 11.33
N CYS A 65 4.99 6.96 11.09
CA CYS A 65 5.49 8.28 11.43
C CYS A 65 5.04 9.26 10.34
N LEU A 66 3.92 9.97 10.61
CA LEU A 66 3.40 11.01 9.74
C LEU A 66 3.18 12.29 10.57
N ARG A 67 4.17 13.17 10.58
CA ARG A 67 4.14 14.41 11.35
C ARG A 67 5.08 15.47 10.79
N LEU A 68 4.72 16.73 10.98
CA LEU A 68 5.64 17.85 10.84
C LEU A 68 6.49 17.95 12.13
N GLU A 69 7.77 18.23 12.01
CA GLU A 69 8.61 18.58 13.17
C GLU A 69 8.25 19.99 13.68
N ASP A 70 8.26 20.16 15.00
CA ASP A 70 7.90 21.43 15.64
C ASP A 70 8.92 22.53 15.30
N GLU A 71 10.21 22.19 15.27
CA GLU A 71 11.29 23.14 15.01
C GLU A 71 11.91 22.91 13.61
N PRO A 72 12.01 23.97 12.81
CA PRO A 72 12.68 23.89 11.51
C PRO A 72 14.19 23.73 11.66
N ILE A 73 14.81 23.01 10.72
CA ILE A 73 16.28 22.88 10.64
C ILE A 73 16.85 24.22 10.14
N ALA A 74 17.73 24.86 10.91
CA ALA A 74 18.42 26.06 10.48
C ALA A 74 19.43 25.76 9.36
N SER A 75 19.47 26.60 8.32
CA SER A 75 20.44 26.46 7.22
C SER A 75 20.79 27.80 6.59
N ALA A 76 21.90 27.84 5.84
CA ALA A 76 22.31 29.02 5.06
C ALA A 76 21.27 29.44 3.98
N PHE A 77 20.40 28.51 3.57
CA PHE A 77 19.34 28.75 2.59
C PHE A 77 17.97 29.04 3.25
N GLY A 78 17.96 29.42 4.54
CA GLY A 78 16.76 29.61 5.34
C GLY A 78 16.25 28.35 6.03
N PRO A 79 15.18 28.45 6.86
CA PRO A 79 14.65 27.35 7.63
C PRO A 79 14.15 26.22 6.74
N LYS A 80 14.34 24.96 7.18
CA LYS A 80 13.84 23.74 6.53
C LYS A 80 12.77 23.13 7.40
N PHE A 81 11.56 23.04 6.87
CA PHE A 81 10.42 22.38 7.52
C PHE A 81 10.43 20.91 7.13
N LEU A 82 10.53 20.03 8.12
CA LEU A 82 10.67 18.59 7.91
C LEU A 82 9.36 17.88 8.25
N ILE A 83 8.78 17.22 7.25
CA ILE A 83 7.60 16.37 7.37
C ILE A 83 8.05 14.91 7.22
N HIS A 84 7.71 14.08 8.19
CA HIS A 84 7.93 12.65 8.13
C HIS A 84 6.74 11.94 7.48
N ASN A 85 7.02 10.90 6.69
CA ASN A 85 6.02 10.00 6.13
C ASN A 85 6.68 8.65 5.79
N TYR A 86 6.89 7.83 6.82
CA TYR A 86 7.55 6.52 6.71
C TYR A 86 7.04 5.53 7.76
N GLY A 87 7.51 4.28 7.71
CA GLY A 87 7.17 3.27 8.71
C GLY A 87 5.86 2.51 8.43
N HIS A 88 5.44 2.40 7.16
CA HIS A 88 4.15 1.84 6.76
C HIS A 88 4.04 0.32 6.85
N GLY A 89 5.09 -0.39 7.28
CA GLY A 89 5.07 -1.86 7.36
C GLY A 89 4.71 -2.53 6.05
N GLY A 90 3.76 -3.47 6.09
CA GLY A 90 3.22 -4.15 4.91
C GLY A 90 2.18 -3.33 4.13
N ALA A 91 1.63 -2.26 4.72
CA ALA A 91 0.49 -1.51 4.19
C ALA A 91 0.85 -0.31 3.30
N GLY A 92 2.13 -0.14 2.92
CA GLY A 92 2.58 1.04 2.17
C GLY A 92 1.81 1.30 0.88
N ILE A 93 1.43 0.28 0.12
CA ILE A 93 0.61 0.42 -1.10
C ILE A 93 -0.79 0.95 -0.73
N THR A 94 -1.42 0.37 0.29
CA THR A 94 -2.75 0.74 0.76
C THR A 94 -2.82 2.18 1.24
N LEU A 95 -1.87 2.59 2.08
CA LEU A 95 -1.90 3.87 2.78
C LEU A 95 -1.31 5.04 1.98
N SER A 96 -0.60 4.76 0.89
CA SER A 96 0.26 5.74 0.20
C SER A 96 -0.46 7.03 -0.20
N PHE A 97 -1.62 6.95 -0.82
CA PHE A 97 -2.38 8.14 -1.25
C PHE A 97 -3.04 8.87 -0.07
N GLY A 98 -3.51 8.15 0.94
CA GLY A 98 -4.09 8.75 2.14
C GLY A 98 -3.05 9.54 2.94
N CYS A 99 -1.91 8.92 3.21
CA CYS A 99 -0.79 9.59 3.86
C CYS A 99 -0.27 10.77 3.02
N ALA A 100 -0.22 10.64 1.69
CA ALA A 100 0.14 11.74 0.80
C ALA A 100 -0.83 12.93 0.89
N SER A 101 -2.13 12.64 1.03
CA SER A 101 -3.14 13.68 1.24
C SER A 101 -2.91 14.45 2.54
N VAL A 102 -2.62 13.75 3.64
CA VAL A 102 -2.32 14.38 4.94
C VAL A 102 -1.02 15.20 4.87
N VAL A 103 0.03 14.69 4.23
CA VAL A 103 1.25 15.46 3.96
C VAL A 103 0.94 16.75 3.19
N ALA A 104 0.07 16.67 2.18
CA ALA A 104 -0.31 17.84 1.41
C ALA A 104 -1.11 18.86 2.25
N ASP A 105 -1.94 18.41 3.20
CA ASP A 105 -2.61 19.29 4.15
C ASP A 105 -1.58 20.03 5.05
N GLN A 106 -0.54 19.35 5.52
CA GLN A 106 0.56 19.98 6.28
C GLN A 106 1.35 20.98 5.43
N VAL A 107 1.65 20.65 4.17
CA VAL A 107 2.31 21.58 3.22
C VAL A 107 1.42 22.79 2.98
N GLU A 108 0.11 22.64 2.91
CA GLU A 108 -0.84 23.76 2.75
C GLU A 108 -0.81 24.70 3.96
N ALA A 109 -0.79 24.14 5.17
CA ALA A 109 -0.69 24.94 6.41
C ALA A 109 0.60 25.77 6.43
N LEU A 110 1.76 25.12 6.20
CA LEU A 110 3.06 25.82 6.05
C LEU A 110 3.04 26.87 4.96
N SER A 111 2.34 26.60 3.85
CA SER A 111 2.25 27.51 2.72
C SER A 111 1.52 28.82 3.04
N LYS A 112 0.55 28.80 3.95
CA LYS A 112 -0.15 30.00 4.42
C LYS A 112 0.81 30.92 5.18
N ASP A 113 1.65 30.36 6.05
CA ASP A 113 2.64 31.12 6.82
C ASP A 113 3.78 31.63 5.96
N MET A 114 4.28 30.83 5.02
CA MET A 114 5.32 31.24 4.06
C MET A 114 4.83 32.38 3.13
N ARG A 115 3.56 32.41 2.76
CA ARG A 115 3.00 33.54 1.98
C ARG A 115 3.05 34.85 2.76
N ARG A 116 2.78 34.83 4.07
CA ARG A 116 2.90 36.01 4.93
C ARG A 116 4.33 36.57 4.95
N THR A 117 5.32 35.65 4.92
CA THR A 117 6.75 36.03 4.90
C THR A 117 7.34 36.21 3.49
N ARG A 118 6.51 36.13 2.43
CA ARG A 118 6.94 36.15 1.01
C ARG A 118 7.99 35.12 0.64
N THR A 119 8.08 34.02 1.38
CA THR A 119 9.05 32.95 1.13
C THR A 119 8.59 32.08 -0.02
N LYS A 120 9.44 31.91 -1.05
CA LYS A 120 9.17 31.07 -2.21
C LYS A 120 9.26 29.59 -1.81
N GLN A 121 8.17 28.86 -2.00
CA GLN A 121 8.07 27.44 -1.64
C GLN A 121 8.78 26.57 -2.66
N ARG A 122 9.54 25.59 -2.17
CA ARG A 122 10.18 24.51 -2.93
C ARG A 122 10.16 23.26 -2.09
N VAL A 123 9.83 22.12 -2.67
CA VAL A 123 9.68 20.84 -1.95
C VAL A 123 10.73 19.85 -2.40
N ALA A 124 11.43 19.27 -1.44
CA ALA A 124 12.23 18.06 -1.59
C ALA A 124 11.46 16.86 -1.03
N VAL A 125 11.25 15.84 -1.85
CA VAL A 125 10.73 14.54 -1.41
C VAL A 125 11.92 13.57 -1.37
N ILE A 126 12.18 12.98 -0.21
CA ILE A 126 13.33 12.09 -0.01
C ILE A 126 12.82 10.65 -0.05
N GLY A 127 13.09 9.95 -1.15
CA GLY A 127 12.67 8.58 -1.45
C GLY A 127 11.83 8.49 -2.72
N SER A 128 12.12 7.46 -3.54
CA SER A 128 11.46 7.17 -4.82
C SER A 128 10.56 5.92 -4.77
N GLY A 129 10.27 5.41 -3.58
CA GLY A 129 9.28 4.35 -3.37
C GLY A 129 7.85 4.87 -3.50
N VAL A 130 6.85 3.98 -3.30
CA VAL A 130 5.43 4.33 -3.44
C VAL A 130 5.05 5.58 -2.62
N ILE A 131 5.57 5.72 -1.40
CA ILE A 131 5.23 6.83 -0.51
C ILE A 131 5.71 8.17 -1.10
N GLY A 132 6.97 8.25 -1.53
CA GLY A 132 7.50 9.49 -2.11
C GLY A 132 6.86 9.84 -3.45
N LEU A 133 6.58 8.85 -4.30
CA LEU A 133 5.92 9.06 -5.58
C LEU A 133 4.48 9.54 -5.43
N THR A 134 3.71 8.97 -4.50
CA THR A 134 2.33 9.40 -4.25
C THR A 134 2.26 10.77 -3.58
N VAL A 135 3.20 11.09 -2.68
CA VAL A 135 3.34 12.45 -2.12
C VAL A 135 3.60 13.46 -3.24
N ALA A 136 4.58 13.20 -4.10
CA ALA A 136 4.87 14.11 -5.22
C ALA A 136 3.68 14.24 -6.19
N ALA A 137 2.94 13.16 -6.44
CA ALA A 137 1.75 13.16 -7.28
C ALA A 137 0.61 13.98 -6.65
N GLU A 138 0.37 13.83 -5.35
CA GLU A 138 -0.66 14.60 -4.64
C GLU A 138 -0.32 16.09 -4.58
N LEU A 139 0.93 16.43 -4.28
CA LEU A 139 1.39 17.82 -4.30
C LEU A 139 1.27 18.44 -5.70
N ARG A 140 1.61 17.71 -6.76
CA ARG A 140 1.47 18.17 -8.14
C ARG A 140 0.02 18.33 -8.56
N ARG A 141 -0.87 17.47 -8.07
CA ARG A 141 -2.31 17.56 -8.31
C ARG A 141 -2.91 18.82 -7.68
N ARG A 142 -2.52 19.15 -6.43
CA ARG A 142 -3.01 20.34 -5.72
C ARG A 142 -2.38 21.63 -6.22
N TRP A 143 -1.09 21.60 -6.57
CA TRP A 143 -0.33 22.79 -6.99
C TRP A 143 0.50 22.54 -8.23
N ALA A 144 -0.09 22.81 -9.39
CA ALA A 144 0.51 22.52 -10.70
C ALA A 144 1.89 23.18 -10.92
N ARG A 145 2.19 24.30 -10.24
CA ARG A 145 3.45 25.06 -10.40
C ARG A 145 4.42 24.94 -9.24
N LEU A 146 4.10 24.17 -8.20
CA LEU A 146 5.00 23.99 -7.04
C LEU A 146 6.30 23.29 -7.51
N PRO A 147 7.48 23.90 -7.28
CA PRO A 147 8.74 23.21 -7.59
C PRO A 147 8.96 22.00 -6.68
N ILE A 148 9.02 20.81 -7.27
CA ILE A 148 9.19 19.55 -6.55
C ILE A 148 10.45 18.86 -7.10
N THR A 149 11.32 18.39 -6.21
CA THR A 149 12.45 17.54 -6.53
C THR A 149 12.36 16.26 -5.69
N ILE A 150 12.41 15.10 -6.33
CA ILE A 150 12.55 13.82 -5.66
C ILE A 150 14.03 13.48 -5.61
N TYR A 151 14.54 13.23 -4.41
CA TYR A 151 15.89 12.74 -4.15
C TYR A 151 15.82 11.30 -3.64
N ALA A 152 16.64 10.43 -4.20
CA ALA A 152 16.76 9.05 -3.71
C ALA A 152 18.14 8.48 -4.01
N LYS A 153 18.60 7.53 -3.19
CA LYS A 153 19.84 6.77 -3.47
C LYS A 153 19.70 5.90 -4.73
N GLU A 154 18.47 5.49 -5.04
CA GLU A 154 18.11 4.68 -6.20
C GLU A 154 16.85 5.27 -6.84
N LEU A 155 16.90 5.54 -8.13
CA LEU A 155 15.77 6.09 -8.90
C LEU A 155 15.05 5.03 -9.74
N ASP A 156 15.66 3.85 -9.94
CA ASP A 156 14.97 2.73 -10.57
C ASP A 156 13.95 2.13 -9.60
N VAL A 157 12.69 2.44 -9.83
CA VAL A 157 11.58 1.97 -8.95
C VAL A 157 11.51 0.45 -8.85
N ARG A 158 12.03 -0.29 -9.85
CA ARG A 158 12.05 -1.77 -9.84
C ARG A 158 12.91 -2.34 -8.72
N LYS A 159 13.89 -1.57 -8.23
CA LYS A 159 14.76 -1.94 -7.11
C LYS A 159 14.19 -1.58 -5.74
N THR A 160 13.03 -0.92 -5.69
CA THR A 160 12.39 -0.55 -4.42
C THR A 160 11.59 -1.71 -3.82
N THR A 161 11.48 -1.75 -2.50
CA THR A 161 10.58 -2.69 -1.80
C THR A 161 9.13 -2.55 -2.29
N SER A 162 8.72 -1.33 -2.64
CA SER A 162 7.38 -1.05 -3.14
C SER A 162 7.05 -1.80 -4.43
N PHE A 163 8.00 -1.92 -5.36
CA PHE A 163 7.81 -2.63 -6.63
C PHE A 163 7.59 -4.14 -6.42
N LYS A 164 8.15 -4.66 -5.36
CA LYS A 164 8.08 -6.07 -4.98
C LYS A 164 6.79 -6.43 -4.23
N ALA A 165 5.95 -5.46 -3.87
CA ALA A 165 4.72 -5.70 -3.11
C ALA A 165 3.67 -6.46 -3.94
N ALA A 166 2.80 -7.22 -3.24
CA ALA A 166 1.75 -8.01 -3.87
C ALA A 166 0.61 -7.16 -4.43
N GLY A 167 0.25 -6.05 -3.76
CA GLY A 167 -0.63 -5.03 -4.29
C GLY A 167 -2.10 -5.12 -3.90
N GLN A 168 -2.48 -5.90 -2.91
CA GLN A 168 -3.83 -5.88 -2.35
C GLN A 168 -4.04 -4.60 -1.53
N PHE A 169 -5.23 -4.02 -1.64
CA PHE A 169 -5.66 -2.91 -0.79
C PHE A 169 -6.21 -3.45 0.52
N GLU A 170 -5.35 -3.47 1.51
CA GLU A 170 -5.63 -3.89 2.89
C GLU A 170 -4.54 -3.34 3.81
N PRO A 171 -4.86 -2.82 5.02
CA PRO A 171 -3.86 -2.27 5.94
C PRO A 171 -3.13 -3.35 6.74
N SER A 172 -2.99 -4.55 6.22
CA SER A 172 -2.31 -5.67 6.87
C SER A 172 -0.85 -5.38 7.21
N GLY A 173 -0.41 -5.88 8.37
CA GLY A 173 0.97 -5.74 8.85
C GLY A 173 1.31 -4.38 9.46
N ILE A 174 0.31 -3.49 9.67
CA ILE A 174 0.46 -2.24 10.41
C ILE A 174 -0.72 -1.98 11.35
N TYR A 175 -1.90 -2.55 11.09
CA TYR A 175 -3.11 -2.27 11.87
C TYR A 175 -2.97 -2.64 13.35
N GLU A 176 -2.12 -3.61 13.66
CA GLU A 176 -1.81 -4.08 15.00
C GLU A 176 -1.12 -3.01 15.85
N GLU A 177 -0.51 -2.02 15.21
CA GLU A 177 0.15 -0.89 15.88
C GLU A 177 -0.83 0.23 16.28
N TYR A 178 -2.11 0.07 15.99
CA TYR A 178 -3.16 1.05 16.30
C TYR A 178 -4.13 0.43 17.31
N GLU A 179 -3.89 0.65 18.57
CA GLU A 179 -4.59 -0.04 19.67
C GLU A 179 -5.82 0.73 20.14
N THR A 180 -5.68 2.05 20.34
CA THR A 180 -6.77 2.88 20.89
C THR A 180 -7.80 3.26 19.81
N PRO A 181 -9.03 3.61 20.20
CA PRO A 181 -10.04 4.08 19.27
C PRO A 181 -9.58 5.29 18.44
N GLU A 182 -8.86 6.23 19.03
CA GLU A 182 -8.33 7.43 18.37
C GLU A 182 -7.29 7.06 17.32
N GLN A 183 -6.35 6.17 17.66
CA GLN A 183 -5.37 5.65 16.73
C GLN A 183 -6.04 4.92 15.56
N LYS A 184 -7.01 4.06 15.85
CA LYS A 184 -7.80 3.36 14.82
C LYS A 184 -8.54 4.32 13.90
N ALA A 185 -9.08 5.42 14.45
CA ALA A 185 -9.73 6.46 13.65
C ALA A 185 -8.75 7.15 12.70
N VAL A 186 -7.51 7.40 13.13
CA VAL A 186 -6.45 7.96 12.28
C VAL A 186 -6.11 7.00 11.13
N LEU A 187 -5.90 5.73 11.43
CA LEU A 187 -5.64 4.72 10.39
C LEU A 187 -6.81 4.61 9.41
N ALA A 188 -8.05 4.63 9.92
CA ALA A 188 -9.27 4.62 9.11
C ALA A 188 -9.34 5.82 8.16
N ASP A 189 -8.94 7.01 8.61
CA ASP A 189 -8.88 8.20 7.75
C ASP A 189 -7.85 8.03 6.62
N TYR A 190 -6.66 7.51 6.93
CA TYR A 190 -5.66 7.21 5.89
C TYR A 190 -6.18 6.22 4.85
N VAL A 191 -6.82 5.15 5.29
CA VAL A 191 -7.40 4.13 4.39
C VAL A 191 -8.51 4.73 3.54
N ARG A 192 -9.43 5.51 4.12
CA ARG A 192 -10.54 6.16 3.40
C ARG A 192 -10.04 7.16 2.36
N ARG A 193 -9.09 8.03 2.71
CA ARG A 193 -8.47 8.98 1.77
C ARG A 193 -7.77 8.24 0.62
N SER A 194 -7.05 7.15 0.92
CA SER A 194 -6.43 6.30 -0.10
C SER A 194 -7.45 5.68 -1.04
N ARG A 195 -8.50 5.07 -0.48
CA ARG A 195 -9.59 4.45 -1.26
C ARG A 195 -10.24 5.47 -2.20
N ASN A 196 -10.55 6.66 -1.71
CA ASN A 196 -11.17 7.70 -2.53
C ASN A 196 -10.28 8.08 -3.72
N ARG A 197 -8.97 8.25 -3.47
CA ARG A 197 -8.03 8.55 -4.56
C ARG A 197 -7.87 7.40 -5.56
N ILE A 198 -7.88 6.16 -5.10
CA ILE A 198 -7.84 4.97 -5.96
C ILE A 198 -9.08 4.90 -6.86
N VAL A 199 -10.26 5.18 -6.31
CA VAL A 199 -11.53 5.23 -7.07
C VAL A 199 -11.48 6.34 -8.12
N GLU A 200 -11.00 7.53 -7.79
CA GLU A 200 -10.80 8.62 -8.75
C GLU A 200 -9.88 8.19 -9.90
N LEU A 201 -8.73 7.59 -9.59
CA LEU A 201 -7.77 7.13 -10.59
C LEU A 201 -8.34 6.00 -11.46
N TYR A 202 -9.13 5.13 -10.88
CA TYR A 202 -9.80 4.04 -11.61
C TYR A 202 -10.81 4.58 -12.63
N HIS A 203 -11.58 5.61 -12.28
CA HIS A 203 -12.58 6.20 -13.16
C HIS A 203 -12.01 7.21 -14.16
N ALA A 204 -10.95 7.94 -13.80
CA ALA A 204 -10.36 8.98 -14.64
C ALA A 204 -9.48 8.44 -15.78
N ALA A 205 -8.98 7.22 -15.66
CA ALA A 205 -8.12 6.59 -16.64
C ALA A 205 -8.77 5.32 -17.19
N SER A 206 -8.44 4.94 -18.44
CA SER A 206 -8.77 3.59 -18.89
C SER A 206 -8.29 2.62 -17.81
N TRP A 207 -9.15 1.73 -17.39
CA TRP A 207 -9.03 0.81 -16.22
C TRP A 207 -7.65 0.16 -16.02
N ASN A 208 -6.78 0.17 -17.00
CA ASN A 208 -5.46 -0.47 -16.97
C ASN A 208 -4.28 0.51 -16.80
N HIS A 209 -4.54 1.82 -16.76
CA HIS A 209 -3.48 2.84 -16.86
C HIS A 209 -2.52 2.86 -15.66
N TYR A 210 -3.05 2.65 -14.45
CA TYR A 210 -2.26 2.58 -13.21
C TYR A 210 -2.22 1.18 -12.61
N GLY A 211 -2.69 0.15 -13.32
CA GLY A 211 -2.74 -1.21 -12.79
C GLY A 211 -3.72 -1.38 -11.63
N ILE A 212 -4.74 -0.49 -11.56
CA ILE A 212 -5.77 -0.53 -10.53
C ILE A 212 -6.94 -1.36 -11.03
N ALA A 213 -7.43 -2.31 -10.24
CA ALA A 213 -8.58 -3.11 -10.60
C ALA A 213 -9.33 -3.60 -9.35
N LEU A 214 -10.67 -3.67 -9.45
CA LEU A 214 -11.49 -4.27 -8.42
C LEU A 214 -11.42 -5.80 -8.54
N ARG A 215 -11.21 -6.50 -7.42
CA ARG A 215 -11.05 -7.95 -7.35
C ARG A 215 -11.96 -8.55 -6.27
N ARG A 216 -12.45 -9.77 -6.51
CA ARG A 216 -13.00 -10.61 -5.45
C ARG A 216 -11.85 -11.14 -4.62
N ASN A 217 -11.95 -11.01 -3.32
CA ASN A 217 -11.08 -11.65 -2.36
C ASN A 217 -11.82 -12.77 -1.65
N TYR A 218 -11.24 -13.94 -1.66
CA TYR A 218 -11.74 -15.13 -0.97
C TYR A 218 -10.84 -15.42 0.22
N THR A 219 -11.43 -15.72 1.37
CA THR A 219 -10.67 -16.08 2.56
C THR A 219 -11.39 -17.18 3.31
N LEU A 220 -10.65 -18.07 3.94
CA LEU A 220 -11.21 -19.05 4.86
C LEU A 220 -11.82 -18.36 6.07
N ASP A 221 -12.85 -18.94 6.65
CA ASP A 221 -13.70 -18.27 7.66
C ASP A 221 -12.91 -17.84 8.92
N HIS A 222 -11.84 -18.57 9.25
CA HIS A 222 -10.99 -18.30 10.41
C HIS A 222 -9.88 -17.24 10.18
N ASP A 223 -9.74 -16.72 8.96
CA ASP A 223 -8.64 -15.83 8.59
C ASP A 223 -9.03 -14.35 8.40
N MET A 224 -10.13 -13.90 9.01
CA MET A 224 -10.71 -12.56 8.82
C MET A 224 -10.26 -11.49 9.83
N ARG A 225 -9.14 -11.67 10.49
CA ARG A 225 -8.71 -10.82 11.61
C ARG A 225 -8.58 -9.34 11.27
N VAL A 226 -7.96 -9.01 10.14
CA VAL A 226 -7.78 -7.61 9.74
C VAL A 226 -9.12 -6.98 9.44
N PHE A 227 -10.02 -7.74 8.79
CA PHE A 227 -11.35 -7.28 8.46
C PHE A 227 -12.19 -7.08 9.73
N ASP A 228 -12.19 -8.07 10.63
CA ASP A 228 -12.97 -8.01 11.87
C ASP A 228 -12.44 -6.94 12.85
N ALA A 229 -11.13 -6.71 12.86
CA ALA A 229 -10.50 -5.74 13.76
C ALA A 229 -10.53 -4.30 13.22
N PHE A 230 -10.46 -4.14 11.90
CA PHE A 230 -10.33 -2.85 11.24
C PHE A 230 -10.75 -2.90 9.78
N THR A 231 -11.97 -2.51 9.49
CA THR A 231 -12.36 -2.16 8.11
C THR A 231 -13.54 -1.21 8.18
N PRO A 232 -13.36 0.06 7.79
CA PRO A 232 -14.49 0.97 7.68
C PRO A 232 -15.49 0.42 6.67
N GLU A 233 -16.74 0.24 7.05
CA GLU A 233 -17.80 -0.34 6.21
C GLU A 233 -18.02 0.43 4.89
N ASP A 234 -17.73 1.72 4.92
CA ASP A 234 -17.77 2.59 3.74
C ASP A 234 -16.59 2.35 2.77
N VAL A 235 -15.57 1.60 3.19
CA VAL A 235 -14.35 1.33 2.41
C VAL A 235 -14.36 -0.06 1.79
N VAL A 236 -14.73 -1.07 2.58
CA VAL A 236 -14.83 -2.46 2.14
C VAL A 236 -16.22 -2.98 2.49
N PRO A 237 -16.99 -3.45 1.49
CA PRO A 237 -18.32 -4.01 1.74
C PRO A 237 -18.26 -5.21 2.67
N GLN A 238 -19.33 -5.42 3.45
CA GLN A 238 -19.47 -6.59 4.32
C GLN A 238 -19.27 -7.89 3.54
N PRO A 239 -18.49 -8.85 4.06
CA PRO A 239 -18.20 -10.09 3.35
C PRO A 239 -19.44 -10.99 3.30
N ARG A 240 -19.63 -11.65 2.16
CA ARG A 240 -20.61 -12.72 1.99
C ARG A 240 -19.99 -14.04 2.44
N LYS A 241 -20.74 -14.86 3.17
CA LYS A 241 -20.34 -16.21 3.59
C LYS A 241 -20.89 -17.27 2.64
N GLY A 242 -20.15 -18.34 2.46
CA GLY A 242 -20.59 -19.49 1.67
C GLY A 242 -19.42 -20.39 1.21
N ASP A 243 -19.74 -21.39 0.39
CA ASP A 243 -18.73 -22.29 -0.18
C ASP A 243 -17.84 -21.53 -1.17
N LEU A 244 -16.53 -21.68 -1.01
CA LEU A 244 -15.55 -21.06 -1.88
C LEU A 244 -15.58 -21.67 -3.30
N PRO A 245 -15.37 -20.85 -4.37
CA PRO A 245 -15.55 -21.28 -5.75
C PRO A 245 -14.30 -22.00 -6.33
N PHE A 246 -13.65 -22.84 -5.53
CA PHE A 246 -12.47 -23.61 -5.97
C PHE A 246 -12.80 -25.10 -5.98
N ARG A 247 -12.29 -25.83 -7.00
CA ARG A 247 -12.68 -27.21 -7.21
C ARG A 247 -12.23 -28.14 -6.07
N MET A 248 -10.97 -28.05 -5.70
CA MET A 248 -10.38 -28.97 -4.73
C MET A 248 -10.46 -28.45 -3.30
N LEU A 249 -10.49 -27.15 -3.12
CA LEU A 249 -10.73 -26.50 -1.82
C LEU A 249 -12.23 -26.52 -1.50
N ASN A 250 -12.70 -27.63 -0.98
CA ASN A 250 -14.11 -27.79 -0.55
C ASN A 250 -14.28 -27.24 0.88
N ALA A 251 -14.29 -25.93 1.01
CA ALA A 251 -14.35 -25.24 2.29
C ALA A 251 -15.31 -24.05 2.24
N ALA A 252 -15.94 -23.79 3.38
CA ALA A 252 -16.66 -22.54 3.59
C ALA A 252 -15.67 -21.39 3.82
N GLY A 253 -16.08 -20.21 3.42
CA GLY A 253 -15.27 -19.02 3.58
C GLY A 253 -16.08 -17.75 3.37
N ARG A 254 -15.38 -16.67 3.14
CA ARG A 254 -15.97 -15.34 2.90
C ARG A 254 -15.48 -14.76 1.59
N GLU A 255 -16.33 -13.99 0.93
CA GLU A 255 -16.03 -13.21 -0.25
C GLU A 255 -16.33 -11.74 0.02
N TYR A 256 -15.38 -10.87 -0.32
CA TYR A 256 -15.58 -9.43 -0.41
C TYR A 256 -14.82 -8.85 -1.60
N ARG A 257 -15.12 -7.62 -1.97
CA ARG A 257 -14.39 -6.94 -3.06
C ARG A 257 -13.37 -5.98 -2.49
N THR A 258 -12.15 -6.04 -3.02
CA THR A 258 -11.09 -5.08 -2.70
C THR A 258 -10.31 -4.70 -3.95
N TRP A 259 -9.43 -3.70 -3.82
CA TRP A 259 -8.66 -3.19 -4.95
C TRP A 259 -7.34 -3.93 -5.09
N LEU A 260 -7.02 -4.31 -6.32
CA LEU A 260 -5.65 -4.54 -6.76
C LEU A 260 -5.03 -3.19 -7.13
N ILE A 261 -3.87 -2.90 -6.60
CA ILE A 261 -3.01 -1.79 -6.99
C ILE A 261 -1.68 -2.40 -7.41
N ASN A 262 -1.56 -2.74 -8.70
CA ASN A 262 -0.38 -3.45 -9.18
C ASN A 262 0.86 -2.53 -9.19
N PRO A 263 1.83 -2.70 -8.27
CA PRO A 263 2.97 -1.80 -8.16
C PRO A 263 3.89 -1.85 -9.37
N THR A 264 3.92 -2.97 -10.10
CA THR A 264 4.77 -3.13 -11.29
C THR A 264 4.27 -2.30 -12.47
N ILE A 265 3.01 -1.88 -12.45
CA ILE A 265 2.40 -0.97 -13.42
C ILE A 265 2.36 0.46 -12.86
N MET A 266 1.86 0.62 -11.63
CA MET A 266 1.62 1.93 -11.03
C MET A 266 2.92 2.75 -10.84
N LEU A 267 3.98 2.15 -10.31
CA LEU A 267 5.19 2.93 -9.99
C LEU A 267 5.90 3.49 -11.22
N PRO A 268 6.18 2.71 -12.29
CA PRO A 268 6.74 3.26 -13.52
C PRO A 268 5.85 4.34 -14.14
N ARG A 269 4.53 4.17 -14.05
CA ARG A 269 3.58 5.16 -14.56
C ARG A 269 3.63 6.46 -13.78
N LEU A 270 3.65 6.40 -12.45
CA LEU A 270 3.80 7.59 -11.61
C LEU A 270 5.10 8.34 -11.93
N VAL A 271 6.22 7.63 -12.11
CA VAL A 271 7.49 8.26 -12.51
C VAL A 271 7.37 8.99 -13.85
N THR A 272 6.75 8.34 -14.84
CA THR A 272 6.56 8.92 -16.18
C THR A 272 5.70 10.19 -16.10
N ASP A 273 4.58 10.13 -15.40
CA ASP A 273 3.66 11.26 -15.28
C ASP A 273 4.26 12.41 -14.47
N LEU A 274 4.96 12.12 -13.37
CA LEU A 274 5.65 13.13 -12.57
C LEU A 274 6.73 13.86 -13.38
N LYS A 275 7.54 13.14 -14.17
CA LYS A 275 8.53 13.75 -15.07
C LYS A 275 7.87 14.63 -16.12
N ARG A 276 6.79 14.17 -16.76
CA ARG A 276 6.01 14.93 -17.75
C ARG A 276 5.45 16.23 -17.16
N HIS A 277 5.07 16.21 -15.89
CA HIS A 277 4.56 17.37 -15.17
C HIS A 277 5.66 18.19 -14.45
N GLY A 278 6.94 18.01 -14.83
CA GLY A 278 8.03 18.87 -14.39
C GLY A 278 8.57 18.59 -12.99
N VAL A 279 8.31 17.43 -12.40
CA VAL A 279 8.96 16.99 -11.17
C VAL A 279 10.38 16.52 -11.52
N ARG A 280 11.36 17.04 -10.80
CA ARG A 280 12.76 16.67 -10.99
C ARG A 280 13.12 15.45 -10.17
N PHE A 281 13.97 14.59 -10.73
CA PHE A 281 14.51 13.40 -10.07
C PHE A 281 16.03 13.53 -9.99
N ARG A 282 16.61 13.33 -8.81
CA ARG A 282 18.04 13.41 -8.57
C ARG A 282 18.52 12.26 -7.71
N THR A 283 19.56 11.59 -8.14
CA THR A 283 20.25 10.58 -7.32
C THR A 283 21.04 11.31 -6.24
N ARG A 284 20.68 11.06 -4.98
CA ARG A 284 21.39 11.55 -3.81
C ARG A 284 21.07 10.66 -2.61
N MET A 285 22.12 10.25 -1.89
CA MET A 285 22.00 9.62 -0.59
C MET A 285 22.21 10.69 0.50
N PHE A 286 21.41 10.62 1.53
CA PHE A 286 21.55 11.43 2.75
C PHE A 286 21.97 10.50 3.87
N GLU A 287 23.09 10.79 4.51
CA GLU A 287 23.65 9.95 5.56
C GLU A 287 23.00 10.23 6.92
N ASN A 288 22.63 11.49 7.14
CA ASN A 288 22.00 11.96 8.38
C ASN A 288 21.08 13.15 8.12
N ARG A 289 20.35 13.56 9.13
CA ARG A 289 19.39 14.69 9.11
C ARG A 289 20.08 16.03 8.75
N GLU A 290 21.32 16.22 9.18
CA GLU A 290 22.07 17.46 8.98
C GLU A 290 22.33 17.75 7.50
N ALA A 291 22.47 16.71 6.67
CA ALA A 291 22.65 16.84 5.23
C ALA A 291 21.47 17.55 4.53
N PHE A 292 20.33 17.69 5.17
CA PHE A 292 19.20 18.46 4.65
C PHE A 292 19.46 19.97 4.63
N ARG A 293 20.41 20.49 5.43
CA ARG A 293 20.79 21.90 5.43
C ARG A 293 21.33 22.39 4.08
N GLU A 294 21.88 21.48 3.28
CA GLU A 294 22.45 21.79 1.97
C GLU A 294 21.39 21.92 0.86
N LEU A 295 20.16 21.52 1.11
CA LEU A 295 19.10 21.60 0.13
C LEU A 295 18.67 23.06 -0.10
N LYS A 296 18.33 23.38 -1.34
CA LYS A 296 17.71 24.68 -1.68
C LYS A 296 16.20 24.71 -1.42
N GLU A 297 15.62 23.54 -1.27
CA GLU A 297 14.23 23.36 -0.91
C GLU A 297 14.02 23.70 0.57
N ASN A 298 12.88 24.31 0.90
CA ASN A 298 12.54 24.74 2.26
C ASN A 298 11.50 23.84 2.93
N ILE A 299 10.82 23.00 2.17
CA ILE A 299 9.94 21.93 2.70
C ILE A 299 10.58 20.60 2.32
N ILE A 300 10.86 19.77 3.31
CA ILE A 300 11.50 18.46 3.13
C ILE A 300 10.53 17.40 3.61
N ILE A 301 10.23 16.41 2.76
CA ILE A 301 9.32 15.32 3.10
C ILE A 301 10.11 14.02 3.10
N ASN A 302 10.30 13.45 4.29
CA ASN A 302 11.05 12.23 4.48
C ASN A 302 10.16 11.00 4.21
N CYS A 303 10.39 10.38 3.05
CA CYS A 303 9.71 9.16 2.57
C CYS A 303 10.71 8.01 2.39
N THR A 304 11.74 7.93 3.22
CA THR A 304 12.89 7.01 3.03
C THR A 304 12.62 5.56 3.41
N GLY A 305 11.41 5.24 3.88
CA GLY A 305 11.05 3.87 4.28
C GLY A 305 11.97 3.36 5.38
N TYR A 306 12.60 2.19 5.19
CA TYR A 306 13.50 1.63 6.19
C TYR A 306 14.77 2.48 6.39
N GLY A 307 15.16 3.27 5.41
CA GLY A 307 16.29 4.21 5.52
C GLY A 307 16.10 5.27 6.62
N ALA A 308 14.88 5.52 7.07
CA ALA A 308 14.60 6.43 8.18
C ALA A 308 15.25 5.98 9.49
N LYS A 309 15.48 4.67 9.68
CA LYS A 309 16.20 4.14 10.84
C LYS A 309 17.53 4.83 11.06
N ALA A 310 18.38 4.82 10.07
CA ALA A 310 19.71 5.44 10.15
C ALA A 310 19.62 6.97 9.99
N LEU A 311 18.83 7.46 9.03
CA LEU A 311 18.74 8.87 8.70
C LEU A 311 18.17 9.74 9.85
N MET A 312 17.25 9.21 10.65
CA MET A 312 16.57 9.90 11.75
C MET A 312 16.90 9.32 13.13
N ASP A 313 17.76 8.31 13.19
CA ASP A 313 18.02 7.52 14.39
C ASP A 313 16.72 6.95 15.03
N ASP A 314 15.77 6.55 14.17
CA ASP A 314 14.49 6.02 14.64
C ASP A 314 14.59 4.53 15.00
N GLN A 315 14.77 4.27 16.30
CA GLN A 315 14.93 2.91 16.85
C GLN A 315 13.64 2.07 16.79
N GLN A 316 12.48 2.69 16.57
CA GLN A 316 11.21 1.98 16.39
C GLN A 316 11.10 1.32 15.00
N MET A 317 12.05 1.61 14.09
CA MET A 317 12.07 0.99 12.76
C MET A 317 12.62 -0.42 12.80
N ILE A 318 11.76 -1.38 12.44
CA ILE A 318 12.07 -2.81 12.39
C ILE A 318 11.97 -3.32 10.95
N ALA A 319 13.03 -4.00 10.50
CA ALA A 319 13.01 -4.70 9.23
C ALA A 319 12.13 -5.95 9.30
N ARG A 320 11.15 -6.09 8.41
CA ARG A 320 10.34 -7.30 8.24
C ARG A 320 10.56 -7.86 6.84
N ARG A 321 11.57 -8.74 6.69
CA ARG A 321 11.92 -9.38 5.42
C ARG A 321 10.83 -10.35 4.99
N GLY A 322 10.44 -10.31 3.73
CA GLY A 322 9.41 -11.17 3.17
C GLY A 322 9.80 -11.77 1.82
N HIS A 323 9.28 -12.97 1.55
CA HIS A 323 9.49 -13.71 0.32
C HIS A 323 8.19 -13.84 -0.46
N LEU A 324 8.28 -13.72 -1.77
CA LEU A 324 7.20 -13.92 -2.71
C LEU A 324 7.67 -14.87 -3.82
N VAL A 325 6.79 -15.74 -4.26
CA VAL A 325 6.93 -16.50 -5.48
C VAL A 325 6.01 -15.93 -6.54
N LEU A 326 6.47 -15.82 -7.76
CA LEU A 326 5.68 -15.36 -8.88
C LEU A 326 5.43 -16.53 -9.84
N LEU A 327 4.15 -16.77 -10.16
CA LEU A 327 3.72 -17.82 -11.07
C LEU A 327 3.22 -17.22 -12.38
N ARG A 328 3.29 -17.99 -13.43
CA ARG A 328 2.64 -17.68 -14.72
C ARG A 328 1.12 -17.79 -14.58
N LYS A 329 0.41 -16.84 -15.14
CA LYS A 329 -1.02 -17.00 -15.39
C LYS A 329 -1.25 -18.02 -16.48
N THR A 330 -2.13 -18.97 -16.23
CA THR A 330 -2.46 -20.05 -17.16
C THR A 330 -3.91 -19.99 -17.66
N HIS A 331 -4.73 -19.13 -17.04
CA HIS A 331 -6.15 -19.01 -17.39
C HIS A 331 -6.65 -17.57 -17.27
N PRO A 332 -7.47 -17.08 -18.20
CA PRO A 332 -7.99 -15.71 -18.17
C PRO A 332 -8.86 -15.40 -16.94
N LYS A 333 -9.54 -16.39 -16.35
CA LYS A 333 -10.35 -16.22 -15.13
C LYS A 333 -9.55 -16.18 -13.83
N GLN A 334 -8.23 -16.22 -13.86
CA GLN A 334 -7.38 -15.98 -12.69
C GLN A 334 -7.33 -14.47 -12.40
N PHE A 335 -8.42 -13.94 -11.83
CA PHE A 335 -8.62 -12.54 -11.48
C PHE A 335 -9.16 -12.37 -10.05
N TYR A 336 -8.63 -13.10 -9.10
CA TYR A 336 -9.06 -13.10 -7.71
C TYR A 336 -7.86 -12.92 -6.77
N PHE A 337 -8.19 -12.66 -5.52
CA PHE A 337 -7.31 -12.81 -4.38
C PHE A 337 -7.80 -13.99 -3.53
N PHE A 338 -6.87 -14.67 -2.91
CA PHE A 338 -7.15 -15.70 -1.92
C PHE A 338 -6.16 -15.55 -0.77
N SER A 339 -6.61 -15.72 0.47
CA SER A 339 -5.77 -15.75 1.66
C SER A 339 -6.28 -16.76 2.68
N GLY A 340 -5.37 -17.31 3.49
CA GLY A 340 -5.70 -18.24 4.57
C GLY A 340 -5.27 -19.66 4.35
N GLY A 341 -5.70 -20.55 5.24
CA GLY A 341 -5.46 -21.99 5.19
C GLY A 341 -4.14 -22.46 5.83
N CYS A 342 -3.41 -21.57 6.47
CA CYS A 342 -2.24 -21.96 7.25
C CYS A 342 -2.58 -22.20 8.72
N ALA A 343 -2.02 -23.26 9.31
CA ALA A 343 -2.07 -23.46 10.74
C ALA A 343 -1.41 -22.30 11.50
N ASN A 344 -1.86 -22.07 12.73
CA ASN A 344 -1.32 -21.02 13.62
C ASN A 344 -1.38 -19.58 13.06
N HIS A 345 -2.39 -19.30 12.25
CA HIS A 345 -2.66 -17.97 11.70
C HIS A 345 -1.48 -17.35 10.94
N ARG A 346 -0.66 -18.15 10.31
CA ARG A 346 0.41 -17.68 9.46
C ARG A 346 -0.13 -17.21 8.12
N MET A 347 0.55 -16.24 7.55
CA MET A 347 0.10 -15.58 6.33
C MET A 347 0.41 -16.45 5.10
N MET A 348 -0.62 -16.89 4.39
CA MET A 348 -0.52 -17.42 3.03
C MET A 348 -1.53 -16.71 2.15
N TYR A 349 -1.12 -16.28 0.98
CA TYR A 349 -1.99 -15.64 0.02
C TYR A 349 -1.60 -15.93 -1.42
N VAL A 350 -2.59 -15.85 -2.30
CA VAL A 350 -2.45 -15.96 -3.75
C VAL A 350 -3.17 -14.79 -4.40
N PHE A 351 -2.43 -13.90 -5.03
CA PHE A 351 -2.97 -12.68 -5.63
C PHE A 351 -2.74 -12.66 -7.14
N CYS A 352 -3.83 -12.82 -7.90
CA CYS A 352 -3.80 -12.79 -9.36
C CYS A 352 -3.74 -11.34 -9.85
N ARG A 353 -2.57 -10.90 -10.35
CA ARG A 353 -2.38 -9.58 -10.95
C ARG A 353 -2.65 -9.61 -12.47
N GLN A 354 -2.41 -8.51 -13.18
CA GLN A 354 -2.63 -8.46 -14.63
C GLN A 354 -1.70 -9.41 -15.39
N GLY A 355 -0.41 -9.48 -15.03
CA GLY A 355 0.61 -10.24 -15.76
C GLY A 355 1.05 -11.55 -15.12
N ASP A 356 0.86 -11.70 -13.81
CA ASP A 356 1.37 -12.82 -13.02
C ASP A 356 0.46 -13.17 -11.85
N ILE A 357 0.85 -14.18 -11.08
CA ILE A 357 0.23 -14.55 -9.81
C ILE A 357 1.30 -14.48 -8.73
N VAL A 358 1.05 -13.70 -7.69
CA VAL A 358 1.92 -13.59 -6.53
C VAL A 358 1.48 -14.59 -5.47
N VAL A 359 2.37 -15.43 -5.02
CA VAL A 359 2.17 -16.33 -3.87
C VAL A 359 3.08 -15.89 -2.73
N GLY A 360 2.50 -15.70 -1.57
CA GLY A 360 3.19 -15.27 -0.36
C GLY A 360 2.50 -15.78 0.90
N GLY A 361 2.96 -15.46 2.07
CA GLY A 361 4.10 -14.62 2.34
C GLY A 361 4.79 -15.07 3.62
N THR A 362 6.00 -14.58 3.76
CA THR A 362 6.78 -14.79 4.98
C THR A 362 7.01 -13.49 5.70
N VAL A 363 7.31 -13.58 7.00
CA VAL A 363 7.76 -12.44 7.80
C VAL A 363 8.95 -12.89 8.65
N GLN A 364 10.14 -12.36 8.34
CA GLN A 364 11.34 -12.57 9.13
C GLN A 364 11.71 -11.24 9.80
N HIS A 365 11.61 -11.19 11.12
CA HIS A 365 11.87 -10.01 11.91
C HIS A 365 13.38 -9.71 12.03
N GLY A 366 13.75 -8.43 12.02
CA GLY A 366 15.12 -7.96 12.23
C GLY A 366 16.08 -8.22 11.06
N LYS A 367 15.61 -8.82 9.95
CA LYS A 367 16.44 -9.05 8.76
C LYS A 367 16.21 -7.97 7.73
N ASP A 368 17.23 -7.16 7.46
CA ASP A 368 17.19 -6.00 6.55
C ASP A 368 17.88 -6.25 5.20
N ASN A 369 18.35 -7.46 4.95
CA ASN A 369 19.01 -7.84 3.70
C ASN A 369 17.99 -8.29 2.64
N GLU A 370 17.96 -7.63 1.49
CA GLU A 370 17.13 -8.00 0.33
C GLU A 370 17.84 -8.97 -0.64
N ASN A 371 19.13 -9.28 -0.44
CA ASN A 371 19.82 -10.23 -1.28
C ASN A 371 19.31 -11.65 -1.02
N LYS A 372 19.25 -12.44 -2.10
CA LYS A 372 18.89 -13.86 -2.02
C LYS A 372 20.02 -14.62 -1.34
N LEU A 373 19.67 -15.37 -0.30
CA LEU A 373 20.57 -16.29 0.41
C LEU A 373 20.32 -17.73 -0.05
N PRO A 374 21.30 -18.66 0.06
CA PRO A 374 21.10 -20.06 -0.31
C PRO A 374 19.90 -20.74 0.35
N ALA A 375 19.64 -20.41 1.62
CA ALA A 375 18.49 -20.93 2.37
C ALA A 375 17.12 -20.48 1.82
N ASP A 376 17.07 -19.38 1.05
CA ASP A 376 15.81 -18.84 0.54
C ASP A 376 15.17 -19.75 -0.51
N ASP A 377 15.94 -20.57 -1.22
CA ASP A 377 15.39 -21.52 -2.19
C ASP A 377 14.47 -22.56 -1.52
N ALA A 378 14.78 -23.00 -0.30
CA ALA A 378 13.90 -23.84 0.48
C ALA A 378 12.63 -23.10 0.93
N VAL A 379 12.76 -21.83 1.26
CA VAL A 379 11.61 -20.96 1.61
C VAL A 379 10.67 -20.80 0.42
N PHE A 380 11.19 -20.50 -0.77
CA PHE A 380 10.37 -20.35 -1.98
C PHE A 380 9.63 -21.63 -2.35
N ARG A 381 10.28 -22.78 -2.30
CA ARG A 381 9.64 -24.10 -2.51
C ARG A 381 8.50 -24.30 -1.52
N ARG A 382 8.74 -24.08 -0.23
CA ARG A 382 7.75 -24.24 0.82
C ARG A 382 6.54 -23.32 0.67
N ILE A 383 6.73 -22.08 0.17
CA ILE A 383 5.62 -21.18 -0.16
C ILE A 383 4.71 -21.82 -1.21
N CYS A 384 5.26 -22.36 -2.29
CA CYS A 384 4.48 -23.03 -3.34
C CYS A 384 3.78 -24.28 -2.82
N ASP A 385 4.50 -25.13 -2.07
CA ASP A 385 3.98 -26.40 -1.56
C ASP A 385 2.81 -26.16 -0.58
N ASN A 386 2.94 -25.18 0.31
CA ASN A 386 1.88 -24.82 1.23
C ASN A 386 0.64 -24.30 0.49
N ALA A 387 0.81 -23.42 -0.48
CA ALA A 387 -0.30 -22.91 -1.27
C ALA A 387 -0.96 -24.04 -2.10
N ALA A 388 -0.19 -24.92 -2.70
CA ALA A 388 -0.71 -26.08 -3.42
C ALA A 388 -1.48 -27.04 -2.51
N ASN A 389 -1.00 -27.26 -1.27
CA ASN A 389 -1.70 -28.08 -0.29
C ASN A 389 -3.04 -27.46 0.11
N VAL A 390 -3.08 -26.15 0.39
CA VAL A 390 -4.33 -25.46 0.73
C VAL A 390 -5.35 -25.58 -0.41
N PHE A 391 -4.95 -25.30 -1.65
CA PHE A 391 -5.85 -25.41 -2.81
C PHE A 391 -6.28 -26.86 -3.11
N ALA A 392 -5.51 -27.85 -2.66
CA ALA A 392 -5.89 -29.27 -2.72
C ALA A 392 -6.72 -29.75 -1.51
N GLY A 393 -7.14 -28.85 -0.62
CA GLY A 393 -7.88 -29.18 0.59
C GLY A 393 -7.06 -29.95 1.63
N ARG A 394 -5.74 -29.87 1.56
CA ARG A 394 -4.81 -30.53 2.49
C ARG A 394 -4.26 -29.55 3.54
N PRO A 395 -3.89 -30.04 4.73
CA PRO A 395 -3.24 -29.21 5.73
C PRO A 395 -1.96 -28.54 5.22
N ALA A 396 -1.74 -27.30 5.58
CA ALA A 396 -0.50 -26.57 5.32
C ALA A 396 0.06 -26.01 6.63
N ASP A 397 1.31 -26.32 6.94
CA ASP A 397 1.96 -25.91 8.19
C ASP A 397 2.43 -24.45 8.15
N CYS A 398 2.81 -23.95 6.98
CA CYS A 398 3.32 -22.59 6.77
C CYS A 398 4.43 -22.16 7.77
N LYS A 399 5.24 -23.11 8.25
CA LYS A 399 6.47 -22.81 8.97
C LYS A 399 7.56 -22.40 7.99
N TRP A 400 8.19 -21.29 8.27
CA TRP A 400 9.22 -20.70 7.41
C TRP A 400 10.62 -20.79 8.01
#